data_6cb7e3f0a5499b0276a760fb9cbe3365
#
_entry.id   6cb7e3f0a5499b0276a760fb9cbe3365
#
_cell.length_a   1.000
_cell.length_b   1.000
_cell.length_c   1.000
_cell.angle_alpha   90.00
_cell.angle_beta   90.00
_cell.angle_gamma   90.00
#
_symmetry.space_group_name_H-M   'P 1'
#
loop_
_entity.id
_entity.type
_entity.pdbx_description
1 polymer ?
#
loop_
_entity_poly.entity_id
_entity_poly.type
_entity_poly.pdbx_seq_one_letter_code
_entity_poly.pdbx_strand_id
1 'polypeptide(L)'
;MPRPSTSGRRARRILTAAALVALCVPPSLFAWGAKGHRLVGTAAASALPADMPAFFRTATDQLAYLNPEPDRWKVRAERDLDPALDGAFNADHFMDTEMATPAVLAAALRAPHRYAYSDTLRAAGVDAVKMGFLPFAMLELTQRLRQEFRMWRSAPDSATRAWIEARIIDDAGVLGHYVADASNPAHTTIHYNGWDGPNPNGYATDRNFHGRFEGAYVQAHIELGDVQPRVASQPRVLTDLRAEIIAYIARGNAEVERLYQLDKADAWGIDTRSAENKAFASERLAAGATMLRDLWWTAWVTSAGSAPAPR
;
A
#
# COMPACT_ATOMS: atom_id res chain seq x y z
N MET A 1 -20.38 87.34 -17.57
CA MET A 1 -19.77 86.63 -16.43
C MET A 1 -20.64 85.45 -16.05
N PRO A 2 -20.23 84.23 -16.27
CA PRO A 2 -20.82 83.07 -15.58
C PRO A 2 -19.74 82.40 -14.72
N ARG A 3 -20.14 81.89 -13.55
CA ARG A 3 -19.35 81.17 -12.57
C ARG A 3 -19.06 79.73 -12.98
N PRO A 4 -17.95 79.14 -12.65
CA PRO A 4 -17.67 77.74 -12.92
C PRO A 4 -18.32 76.82 -11.89
N SER A 5 -18.92 75.72 -12.35
CA SER A 5 -19.45 74.63 -11.54
C SER A 5 -18.34 73.66 -11.12
N THR A 6 -18.25 73.40 -9.83
CA THR A 6 -17.38 72.36 -9.26
C THR A 6 -18.09 71.00 -9.30
N SER A 7 -17.66 70.11 -10.18
CA SER A 7 -18.08 68.69 -10.11
C SER A 7 -17.14 67.88 -9.20
N GLY A 8 -17.67 67.51 -8.06
CA GLY A 8 -16.99 66.58 -7.14
C GLY A 8 -16.95 65.18 -7.65
N ARG A 9 -15.79 64.66 -7.97
CA ARG A 9 -15.59 63.22 -8.25
C ARG A 9 -15.56 62.45 -6.93
N ARG A 10 -16.64 61.74 -6.65
CA ARG A 10 -16.64 60.72 -5.57
C ARG A 10 -15.88 59.49 -6.10
N ALA A 11 -14.70 59.22 -5.54
CA ALA A 11 -13.95 58.01 -5.72
C ALA A 11 -14.71 56.86 -5.00
N ARG A 12 -15.30 55.95 -5.74
CA ARG A 12 -15.79 54.66 -5.19
C ARG A 12 -14.57 53.79 -4.91
N ARG A 13 -14.23 53.55 -3.65
CA ARG A 13 -13.35 52.48 -3.22
C ARG A 13 -14.09 51.16 -3.37
N ILE A 14 -13.70 50.34 -4.36
CA ILE A 14 -14.13 48.96 -4.49
C ILE A 14 -13.24 48.16 -3.54
N LEU A 15 -13.79 47.70 -2.42
CA LEU A 15 -13.19 46.67 -1.55
C LEU A 15 -13.40 45.32 -2.24
N THR A 16 -12.34 44.81 -2.83
CA THR A 16 -12.29 43.43 -3.31
C THR A 16 -12.07 42.52 -2.11
N ALA A 17 -13.13 41.90 -1.59
CA ALA A 17 -13.02 40.83 -0.63
C ALA A 17 -12.56 39.57 -1.38
N ALA A 18 -11.27 39.24 -1.24
CA ALA A 18 -10.77 37.94 -1.65
C ALA A 18 -11.30 36.88 -0.68
N ALA A 19 -12.34 36.16 -1.07
CA ALA A 19 -12.79 34.98 -0.36
C ALA A 19 -11.75 33.88 -0.60
N LEU A 20 -10.97 33.55 0.44
CA LEU A 20 -10.21 32.30 0.52
C LEU A 20 -11.20 31.15 0.57
N VAL A 21 -11.49 30.53 -0.55
CA VAL A 21 -12.12 29.23 -0.60
C VAL A 21 -11.05 28.22 -0.18
N ALA A 22 -11.05 27.83 1.10
CA ALA A 22 -10.35 26.66 1.56
C ALA A 22 -10.99 25.48 0.84
N LEU A 23 -10.34 24.96 -0.21
CA LEU A 23 -10.65 23.68 -0.79
C LEU A 23 -10.40 22.62 0.29
N CYS A 24 -11.45 22.24 1.03
CA CYS A 24 -11.48 20.99 1.74
C CYS A 24 -11.43 19.87 0.68
N VAL A 25 -10.23 19.46 0.30
CA VAL A 25 -10.04 18.20 -0.41
C VAL A 25 -10.44 17.12 0.60
N PRO A 26 -11.50 16.34 0.36
CA PRO A 26 -11.80 15.23 1.25
C PRO A 26 -10.57 14.32 1.30
N PRO A 27 -10.19 13.77 2.46
CA PRO A 27 -9.11 12.80 2.51
C PRO A 27 -9.49 11.66 1.58
N SER A 28 -8.71 11.50 0.51
CA SER A 28 -8.81 10.34 -0.36
C SER A 28 -8.58 9.10 0.50
N LEU A 29 -9.47 8.13 0.38
CA LEU A 29 -9.38 6.81 1.03
C LEU A 29 -8.20 6.07 0.41
N PHE A 30 -7.01 6.21 0.98
CA PHE A 30 -5.78 5.54 0.57
C PHE A 30 -5.44 4.48 1.61
N ALA A 31 -5.14 3.27 1.17
CA ALA A 31 -4.63 2.18 1.98
C ALA A 31 -3.42 2.65 2.82
N TRP A 32 -3.37 2.39 4.12
CA TRP A 32 -2.40 2.93 5.10
C TRP A 32 -2.17 4.45 5.02
N GLY A 33 -2.93 5.18 4.21
CA GLY A 33 -2.67 6.57 3.85
C GLY A 33 -1.24 6.76 3.31
N ALA A 34 -0.96 7.85 2.64
CA ALA A 34 0.39 8.08 2.10
C ALA A 34 1.49 8.06 3.19
N LYS A 35 1.17 8.41 4.44
CA LYS A 35 2.13 8.38 5.56
C LYS A 35 2.51 6.95 5.94
N GLY A 36 1.53 6.05 6.11
CA GLY A 36 1.78 4.67 6.51
C GLY A 36 2.62 3.92 5.47
N HIS A 37 2.30 4.06 4.18
CA HIS A 37 3.11 3.50 3.10
C HIS A 37 4.55 4.03 3.12
N ARG A 38 4.75 5.33 3.31
CA ARG A 38 6.11 5.90 3.42
C ARG A 38 6.85 5.36 4.63
N LEU A 39 6.20 5.21 5.77
CA LEU A 39 6.80 4.62 6.97
C LEU A 39 7.28 3.19 6.72
N VAL A 40 6.47 2.36 6.04
CA VAL A 40 6.86 1.00 5.64
C VAL A 40 8.08 1.03 4.73
N GLY A 41 8.06 1.84 3.67
CA GLY A 41 9.18 1.97 2.73
C GLY A 41 10.47 2.44 3.40
N THR A 42 10.38 3.48 4.26
CA THR A 42 11.53 4.02 5.00
C THR A 42 12.10 2.99 5.98
N ALA A 43 11.23 2.34 6.76
CA ALA A 43 11.66 1.35 7.76
C ALA A 43 12.30 0.12 7.09
N ALA A 44 11.75 -0.34 5.97
CA ALA A 44 12.32 -1.44 5.18
C ALA A 44 13.69 -1.08 4.61
N ALA A 45 13.82 0.10 4.00
CA ALA A 45 15.09 0.57 3.41
C ALA A 45 16.17 0.79 4.47
N SER A 46 15.81 1.30 5.65
CA SER A 46 16.73 1.50 6.78
C SER A 46 17.27 0.18 7.38
N ALA A 47 16.57 -0.94 7.13
CA ALA A 47 16.93 -2.27 7.62
C ALA A 47 17.61 -3.16 6.57
N LEU A 48 18.03 -2.58 5.43
CA LEU A 48 18.70 -3.32 4.36
C LEU A 48 20.09 -3.81 4.78
N PRO A 49 20.47 -5.06 4.42
CA PRO A 49 21.82 -5.57 4.66
C PRO A 49 22.88 -4.81 3.84
N ALA A 50 24.10 -4.78 4.37
CA ALA A 50 25.24 -4.10 3.73
C ALA A 50 25.58 -4.64 2.33
N ASP A 51 25.28 -5.93 2.08
CA ASP A 51 25.51 -6.61 0.80
C ASP A 51 24.49 -6.23 -0.30
N MET A 52 23.45 -5.49 0.05
CA MET A 52 22.56 -4.89 -0.95
C MET A 52 23.31 -3.82 -1.76
N PRO A 53 23.10 -3.69 -3.09
CA PRO A 53 23.78 -2.67 -3.89
C PRO A 53 23.71 -1.26 -3.32
N ALA A 54 24.79 -0.51 -3.43
CA ALA A 54 24.88 0.82 -2.85
C ALA A 54 23.79 1.77 -3.40
N PHE A 55 23.52 1.75 -4.72
CA PHE A 55 22.48 2.58 -5.33
C PHE A 55 21.11 2.34 -4.71
N PHE A 56 20.78 1.08 -4.36
CA PHE A 56 19.52 0.71 -3.74
C PHE A 56 19.45 1.18 -2.29
N ARG A 57 20.52 0.97 -1.51
CA ARG A 57 20.59 1.39 -0.10
C ARG A 57 20.54 2.91 0.08
N THR A 58 21.01 3.68 -0.90
CA THR A 58 21.00 5.15 -0.86
C THR A 58 19.69 5.75 -1.37
N ALA A 59 18.77 4.95 -1.92
CA ALA A 59 17.50 5.41 -2.49
C ALA A 59 16.33 5.43 -1.49
N THR A 60 16.60 5.47 -0.18
CA THR A 60 15.57 5.38 0.88
C THR A 60 14.41 6.35 0.67
N ASP A 61 14.69 7.62 0.40
CA ASP A 61 13.66 8.65 0.22
C ASP A 61 12.83 8.39 -1.05
N GLN A 62 13.46 7.92 -2.13
CA GLN A 62 12.77 7.61 -3.38
C GLN A 62 11.90 6.35 -3.23
N LEU A 63 12.40 5.31 -2.58
CA LEU A 63 11.61 4.10 -2.26
C LEU A 63 10.39 4.45 -1.40
N ALA A 64 10.57 5.28 -0.38
CA ALA A 64 9.47 5.76 0.45
C ALA A 64 8.47 6.64 -0.32
N TYR A 65 8.95 7.48 -1.25
CA TYR A 65 8.10 8.31 -2.10
C TYR A 65 7.24 7.49 -3.05
N LEU A 66 7.79 6.41 -3.63
CA LEU A 66 7.12 5.53 -4.59
C LEU A 66 6.16 4.53 -3.92
N ASN A 67 6.31 4.30 -2.62
CA ASN A 67 5.47 3.33 -1.92
C ASN A 67 3.96 3.63 -2.03
N PRO A 68 3.45 4.88 -1.89
CA PRO A 68 2.04 5.20 -2.14
C PRO A 68 1.68 5.38 -3.63
N GLU A 69 2.54 5.03 -4.61
CA GLU A 69 2.31 5.30 -6.04
C GLU A 69 1.05 4.62 -6.60
N PRO A 70 0.75 3.33 -6.33
CA PRO A 70 -0.45 2.69 -6.83
C PRO A 70 -1.76 3.39 -6.43
N ASP A 71 -1.81 4.04 -5.28
CA ASP A 71 -2.97 4.83 -4.89
C ASP A 71 -3.13 6.11 -5.71
N ARG A 72 -2.02 6.69 -6.18
CA ARG A 72 -2.05 7.88 -7.05
C ARG A 72 -2.65 7.57 -8.42
N TRP A 73 -2.62 6.32 -8.87
CA TRP A 73 -3.24 5.89 -10.13
C TRP A 73 -4.77 5.83 -10.05
N LYS A 74 -5.34 5.82 -8.83
CA LYS A 74 -6.79 5.78 -8.56
C LYS A 74 -7.39 7.15 -8.29
N VAL A 75 -6.86 8.21 -8.89
CA VAL A 75 -7.37 9.57 -8.69
C VAL A 75 -8.73 9.76 -9.34
N ARG A 76 -9.58 10.58 -8.71
CA ARG A 76 -10.93 10.84 -9.21
C ARG A 76 -10.96 11.38 -10.65
N ALA A 77 -9.98 12.21 -11.02
CA ALA A 77 -9.88 12.77 -12.35
C ALA A 77 -9.77 11.68 -13.45
N GLU A 78 -9.01 10.62 -13.19
CA GLU A 78 -8.91 9.48 -14.11
C GLU A 78 -10.21 8.68 -14.18
N ARG A 79 -10.87 8.50 -13.04
CA ARG A 79 -12.19 7.84 -12.96
C ARG A 79 -13.27 8.61 -13.70
N ASP A 80 -13.24 9.94 -13.64
CA ASP A 80 -14.19 10.79 -14.36
C ASP A 80 -13.97 10.76 -15.89
N LEU A 81 -12.72 10.46 -16.34
CA LEU A 81 -12.40 10.25 -17.75
C LEU A 81 -12.84 8.86 -18.26
N ASP A 82 -12.49 7.82 -17.50
CA ASP A 82 -12.86 6.44 -17.83
C ASP A 82 -13.03 5.62 -16.52
N PRO A 83 -14.28 5.35 -16.11
CA PRO A 83 -14.57 4.58 -14.91
C PRO A 83 -13.94 3.17 -14.89
N ALA A 84 -13.63 2.59 -16.06
CA ALA A 84 -12.99 1.28 -16.16
C ALA A 84 -11.52 1.31 -15.69
N LEU A 85 -10.85 2.46 -15.78
CA LEU A 85 -9.45 2.60 -15.34
C LEU A 85 -9.31 2.49 -13.83
N ASP A 86 -10.24 3.02 -13.06
CA ASP A 86 -10.25 2.87 -11.60
C ASP A 86 -10.33 1.39 -11.19
N GLY A 87 -11.16 0.60 -11.89
CA GLY A 87 -11.29 -0.83 -11.65
C GLY A 87 -10.06 -1.66 -12.03
N ALA A 88 -9.25 -1.19 -12.99
CA ALA A 88 -8.13 -1.96 -13.54
C ALA A 88 -7.05 -2.28 -12.48
N PHE A 89 -6.79 -1.35 -11.55
CA PHE A 89 -5.74 -1.50 -10.52
C PHE A 89 -6.28 -1.79 -9.12
N ASN A 90 -7.58 -1.56 -8.89
CA ASN A 90 -8.14 -1.62 -7.55
C ASN A 90 -8.04 -3.02 -6.92
N ALA A 91 -8.28 -4.08 -7.68
CA ALA A 91 -8.28 -5.45 -7.19
C ALA A 91 -6.89 -5.98 -6.77
N ASP A 92 -5.81 -5.31 -7.15
CA ASP A 92 -4.45 -5.67 -6.74
C ASP A 92 -4.12 -5.26 -5.29
N HIS A 93 -4.95 -4.41 -4.66
CA HIS A 93 -4.73 -3.85 -3.31
C HIS A 93 -5.24 -4.74 -2.18
N PHE A 94 -6.04 -5.75 -2.45
CA PHE A 94 -6.71 -6.51 -1.40
C PHE A 94 -6.89 -7.99 -1.77
N MET A 95 -7.29 -8.77 -0.76
CA MET A 95 -7.71 -10.14 -0.90
C MET A 95 -8.76 -10.47 0.17
N ASP A 96 -10.04 -10.44 -0.20
CA ASP A 96 -11.17 -10.69 0.68
C ASP A 96 -11.36 -12.20 0.89
N THR A 97 -10.62 -12.76 1.85
CA THR A 97 -10.47 -14.22 2.03
C THR A 97 -11.77 -14.95 2.32
N GLU A 98 -12.75 -14.28 2.90
CA GLU A 98 -14.06 -14.84 3.26
C GLU A 98 -14.99 -15.07 2.06
N MET A 99 -14.67 -14.51 0.88
CA MET A 99 -15.48 -14.70 -0.33
C MET A 99 -15.45 -16.12 -0.86
N ALA A 100 -14.49 -16.95 -0.45
CA ALA A 100 -14.37 -18.33 -0.87
C ALA A 100 -14.33 -19.26 0.35
N THR A 101 -14.81 -20.50 0.18
CA THR A 101 -14.57 -21.51 1.20
C THR A 101 -13.09 -21.83 1.32
N PRO A 102 -12.60 -22.30 2.49
CA PRO A 102 -11.18 -22.62 2.67
C PRO A 102 -10.62 -23.59 1.59
N ALA A 103 -11.43 -24.52 1.12
CA ALA A 103 -11.02 -25.47 0.08
C ALA A 103 -10.85 -24.79 -1.29
N VAL A 104 -11.78 -23.91 -1.68
CA VAL A 104 -11.73 -23.14 -2.92
C VAL A 104 -10.56 -22.17 -2.88
N LEU A 105 -10.39 -21.44 -1.77
CA LEU A 105 -9.27 -20.52 -1.55
C LEU A 105 -7.94 -21.24 -1.68
N ALA A 106 -7.76 -22.38 -0.99
CA ALA A 106 -6.54 -23.17 -1.07
C ALA A 106 -6.27 -23.70 -2.48
N ALA A 107 -7.30 -24.07 -3.24
CA ALA A 107 -7.16 -24.50 -4.64
C ALA A 107 -6.74 -23.33 -5.54
N ALA A 108 -7.40 -22.16 -5.40
CA ALA A 108 -7.13 -20.98 -6.17
C ALA A 108 -5.69 -20.44 -5.93
N LEU A 109 -5.24 -20.41 -4.68
CA LEU A 109 -3.89 -19.93 -4.31
C LEU A 109 -2.74 -20.84 -4.80
N ARG A 110 -3.03 -22.09 -5.18
CA ARG A 110 -2.06 -22.97 -5.85
C ARG A 110 -1.91 -22.68 -7.35
N ALA A 111 -2.80 -21.86 -7.93
CA ALA A 111 -2.76 -21.52 -9.35
C ALA A 111 -1.41 -20.89 -9.74
N PRO A 112 -0.83 -21.24 -10.90
CA PRO A 112 0.48 -20.76 -11.30
C PRO A 112 0.53 -19.27 -11.59
N HIS A 113 -0.59 -18.65 -11.99
CA HIS A 113 -0.70 -17.23 -12.35
C HIS A 113 -2.13 -16.73 -12.12
N ARG A 114 -2.34 -15.38 -12.12
CA ARG A 114 -3.62 -14.73 -11.85
C ARG A 114 -4.78 -15.18 -12.76
N TYR A 115 -4.50 -15.56 -14.01
CA TYR A 115 -5.55 -16.05 -14.92
C TYR A 115 -6.08 -17.42 -14.49
N ALA A 116 -5.21 -18.37 -14.15
CA ALA A 116 -5.62 -19.67 -13.63
C ALA A 116 -6.29 -19.57 -12.24
N TYR A 117 -5.86 -18.60 -11.42
CA TYR A 117 -6.53 -18.24 -10.17
C TYR A 117 -7.98 -17.79 -10.44
N SER A 118 -8.16 -16.86 -11.38
CA SER A 118 -9.49 -16.38 -11.79
C SER A 118 -10.37 -17.50 -12.32
N ASP A 119 -9.80 -18.40 -13.13
CA ASP A 119 -10.55 -19.57 -13.67
C ASP A 119 -11.00 -20.51 -12.55
N THR A 120 -10.14 -20.76 -11.56
CA THR A 120 -10.46 -21.62 -10.40
C THR A 120 -11.59 -21.00 -9.57
N LEU A 121 -11.53 -19.71 -9.28
CA LEU A 121 -12.58 -19.00 -8.54
C LEU A 121 -13.89 -18.97 -9.31
N ARG A 122 -13.86 -18.64 -10.60
CA ARG A 122 -15.05 -18.62 -11.47
C ARG A 122 -15.73 -19.99 -11.53
N ALA A 123 -14.96 -21.07 -11.63
CA ALA A 123 -15.51 -22.43 -11.61
C ALA A 123 -16.24 -22.75 -10.29
N ALA A 124 -15.87 -22.08 -9.20
CA ALA A 124 -16.53 -22.17 -7.89
C ALA A 124 -17.62 -21.11 -7.67
N GLY A 125 -17.95 -20.29 -8.67
CA GLY A 125 -18.95 -19.21 -8.57
C GLY A 125 -18.47 -17.96 -7.83
N VAL A 126 -17.16 -17.80 -7.64
CA VAL A 126 -16.55 -16.64 -6.97
C VAL A 126 -16.02 -15.65 -7.99
N ASP A 127 -16.34 -14.37 -7.81
CA ASP A 127 -15.81 -13.28 -8.61
C ASP A 127 -14.37 -12.93 -8.17
N ALA A 128 -13.40 -13.23 -9.03
CA ALA A 128 -12.00 -13.01 -8.74
C ALA A 128 -11.62 -11.53 -8.55
N VAL A 129 -12.30 -10.60 -9.25
CA VAL A 129 -12.05 -9.16 -9.12
C VAL A 129 -12.51 -8.67 -7.75
N LYS A 130 -13.65 -9.17 -7.27
CA LYS A 130 -14.14 -8.83 -5.92
C LYS A 130 -13.31 -9.49 -4.82
N MET A 131 -12.78 -10.71 -5.09
CA MET A 131 -11.90 -11.37 -4.13
C MET A 131 -10.53 -10.71 -4.04
N GLY A 132 -10.03 -10.14 -5.15
CA GLY A 132 -8.75 -9.44 -5.21
C GLY A 132 -7.57 -10.30 -5.68
N PHE A 133 -6.48 -9.61 -6.07
CA PHE A 133 -5.27 -10.17 -6.68
C PHE A 133 -3.99 -9.85 -5.91
N LEU A 134 -4.08 -9.36 -4.69
CA LEU A 134 -2.95 -8.91 -3.88
C LEU A 134 -1.75 -9.89 -3.86
N PRO A 135 -1.93 -11.23 -3.68
CA PRO A 135 -0.80 -12.16 -3.71
C PRO A 135 -0.08 -12.19 -5.06
N PHE A 136 -0.81 -11.98 -6.17
CA PHE A 136 -0.22 -11.98 -7.51
C PHE A 136 0.51 -10.67 -7.80
N ALA A 137 -0.01 -9.53 -7.36
CA ALA A 137 0.70 -8.24 -7.45
C ALA A 137 2.08 -8.33 -6.77
N MET A 138 2.13 -8.87 -5.55
CA MET A 138 3.39 -9.07 -4.81
C MET A 138 4.33 -10.06 -5.52
N LEU A 139 3.81 -11.20 -6.02
CA LEU A 139 4.61 -12.21 -6.72
C LEU A 139 5.20 -11.69 -8.01
N GLU A 140 4.39 -11.05 -8.85
CA GLU A 140 4.79 -10.57 -10.18
C GLU A 140 5.83 -9.45 -10.08
N LEU A 141 5.65 -8.49 -9.16
CA LEU A 141 6.63 -7.43 -8.92
C LEU A 141 7.95 -7.98 -8.34
N THR A 142 7.88 -8.94 -7.42
CA THR A 142 9.10 -9.59 -6.89
C THR A 142 9.84 -10.34 -8.00
N GLN A 143 9.13 -10.98 -8.92
CA GLN A 143 9.73 -11.67 -10.07
C GLN A 143 10.39 -10.68 -11.02
N ARG A 144 9.73 -9.55 -11.33
CA ARG A 144 10.30 -8.47 -12.16
C ARG A 144 11.57 -7.93 -11.52
N LEU A 145 11.52 -7.56 -10.26
CA LEU A 145 12.63 -7.02 -9.49
C LEU A 145 13.85 -7.99 -9.50
N ARG A 146 13.61 -9.30 -9.32
CA ARG A 146 14.66 -10.31 -9.42
C ARG A 146 15.31 -10.35 -10.81
N GLN A 147 14.50 -10.25 -11.86
CA GLN A 147 14.99 -10.21 -13.24
C GLN A 147 15.78 -8.94 -13.51
N GLU A 148 15.36 -7.81 -12.99
CA GLU A 148 16.06 -6.53 -13.14
C GLU A 148 17.42 -6.53 -12.43
N PHE A 149 17.50 -7.07 -11.21
CA PHE A 149 18.78 -7.27 -10.55
C PHE A 149 19.71 -8.20 -11.33
N ARG A 150 19.17 -9.23 -12.00
CA ARG A 150 19.95 -10.10 -12.88
C ARG A 150 20.50 -9.32 -14.07
N MET A 151 19.70 -8.49 -14.73
CA MET A 151 20.13 -7.61 -15.81
C MET A 151 21.18 -6.59 -15.33
N TRP A 152 20.99 -6.03 -14.13
CA TRP A 152 21.94 -5.10 -13.53
C TRP A 152 23.34 -5.73 -13.35
N ARG A 153 23.39 -6.99 -12.90
CA ARG A 153 24.66 -7.73 -12.72
C ARG A 153 25.41 -7.93 -14.03
N SER A 154 24.72 -7.99 -15.15
CA SER A 154 25.27 -8.24 -16.50
C SER A 154 25.21 -7.02 -17.41
N ALA A 155 24.92 -5.82 -16.88
CA ALA A 155 24.82 -4.60 -17.68
C ALA A 155 26.14 -4.32 -18.42
N PRO A 156 26.09 -4.10 -19.76
CA PRO A 156 27.30 -3.99 -20.58
C PRO A 156 28.08 -2.68 -20.37
N ASP A 157 27.39 -1.64 -19.92
CA ASP A 157 27.96 -0.30 -19.72
C ASP A 157 27.25 0.46 -18.61
N SER A 158 27.82 1.61 -18.21
CA SER A 158 27.30 2.43 -17.11
C SER A 158 25.95 3.09 -17.42
N ALA A 159 25.68 3.47 -18.66
CA ALA A 159 24.43 4.09 -19.05
C ALA A 159 23.27 3.09 -18.97
N THR A 160 23.45 1.90 -19.55
CA THR A 160 22.49 0.80 -19.43
C THR A 160 22.25 0.43 -17.97
N ARG A 161 23.31 0.38 -17.17
CA ARG A 161 23.21 0.11 -15.73
C ARG A 161 22.34 1.14 -15.01
N ALA A 162 22.56 2.43 -15.27
CA ALA A 162 21.78 3.51 -14.67
C ALA A 162 20.28 3.43 -15.02
N TRP A 163 19.93 3.05 -16.25
CA TRP A 163 18.52 2.85 -16.64
C TRP A 163 17.89 1.67 -15.91
N ILE A 164 18.65 0.60 -15.69
CA ILE A 164 18.17 -0.56 -14.92
C ILE A 164 17.99 -0.19 -13.45
N GLU A 165 18.92 0.58 -12.86
CA GLU A 165 18.81 1.09 -11.48
C GLU A 165 17.54 1.89 -11.27
N ALA A 166 17.20 2.80 -12.19
CA ALA A 166 15.97 3.58 -12.13
C ALA A 166 14.71 2.69 -12.11
N ARG A 167 14.68 1.64 -12.95
CA ARG A 167 13.56 0.68 -12.97
C ARG A 167 13.49 -0.17 -11.71
N ILE A 168 14.62 -0.63 -11.19
CA ILE A 168 14.69 -1.38 -9.93
C ILE A 168 14.08 -0.56 -8.79
N ILE A 169 14.42 0.73 -8.71
CA ILE A 169 13.89 1.61 -7.67
C ILE A 169 12.38 1.82 -7.83
N ASP A 170 11.91 2.00 -9.06
CA ASP A 170 10.49 2.18 -9.35
C ASP A 170 9.67 0.94 -8.96
N ASP A 171 10.02 -0.23 -9.52
CA ASP A 171 9.32 -1.49 -9.21
C ASP A 171 9.44 -1.88 -7.72
N ALA A 172 10.57 -1.61 -7.07
CA ALA A 172 10.75 -1.87 -5.64
C ALA A 172 9.86 -0.97 -4.77
N GLY A 173 9.74 0.31 -5.12
CA GLY A 173 8.84 1.24 -4.43
C GLY A 173 7.38 0.84 -4.58
N VAL A 174 6.95 0.52 -5.81
CA VAL A 174 5.59 0.04 -6.11
C VAL A 174 5.28 -1.29 -5.40
N LEU A 175 6.22 -2.22 -5.36
CA LEU A 175 6.07 -3.48 -4.58
C LEU A 175 5.78 -3.17 -3.11
N GLY A 176 6.43 -2.16 -2.54
CA GLY A 176 6.24 -1.76 -1.15
C GLY A 176 4.80 -1.39 -0.81
N HIS A 177 4.06 -0.84 -1.76
CA HIS A 177 2.63 -0.54 -1.59
C HIS A 177 1.83 -1.80 -1.27
N TYR A 178 1.85 -2.78 -2.17
CA TYR A 178 1.08 -4.01 -2.02
C TYR A 178 1.52 -4.84 -0.80
N VAL A 179 2.81 -4.77 -0.44
CA VAL A 179 3.31 -5.41 0.79
C VAL A 179 2.77 -4.70 2.04
N ALA A 180 2.68 -3.38 2.03
CA ALA A 180 2.08 -2.63 3.12
C ALA A 180 0.57 -2.93 3.23
N ASP A 181 -0.16 -2.96 2.12
CA ASP A 181 -1.58 -3.35 2.10
C ASP A 181 -1.79 -4.73 2.72
N ALA A 182 -0.99 -5.72 2.35
CA ALA A 182 -1.07 -7.07 2.89
C ALA A 182 -0.78 -7.17 4.41
N SER A 183 -0.16 -6.16 5.02
CA SER A 183 0.02 -6.05 6.48
C SER A 183 -1.20 -5.48 7.20
N ASN A 184 -2.04 -4.76 6.47
CA ASN A 184 -3.26 -4.16 6.98
C ASN A 184 -4.40 -5.18 6.99
N PRO A 185 -4.94 -5.56 8.16
CA PRO A 185 -6.04 -6.50 8.21
C PRO A 185 -7.24 -6.09 7.35
N ALA A 186 -7.51 -4.79 7.22
CA ALA A 186 -8.62 -4.28 6.42
C ALA A 186 -8.46 -4.52 4.90
N HIS A 187 -7.27 -4.89 4.41
CA HIS A 187 -7.04 -5.28 3.02
C HIS A 187 -7.12 -6.80 2.76
N THR A 188 -7.54 -7.57 3.77
CA THR A 188 -7.56 -9.04 3.68
C THR A 188 -8.93 -9.65 3.99
N THR A 189 -9.99 -8.82 4.05
CA THR A 189 -11.30 -9.19 4.54
C THR A 189 -12.44 -8.40 3.90
N ILE A 190 -13.61 -9.02 3.76
CA ILE A 190 -14.87 -8.32 3.39
C ILE A 190 -15.28 -7.26 4.41
N HIS A 191 -14.76 -7.32 5.65
CA HIS A 191 -15.01 -6.34 6.71
C HIS A 191 -14.10 -5.11 6.61
N TYR A 192 -13.58 -4.79 5.44
CA TYR A 192 -12.58 -3.74 5.26
C TYR A 192 -13.04 -2.35 5.71
N ASN A 193 -14.31 -2.01 5.57
CA ASN A 193 -14.84 -0.68 5.87
C ASN A 193 -16.14 -0.73 6.68
N GLY A 194 -16.04 -1.23 7.91
CA GLY A 194 -17.15 -1.58 8.80
C GLY A 194 -17.54 -3.05 8.65
N TRP A 195 -17.90 -3.65 9.79
CA TRP A 195 -18.28 -5.06 9.87
C TRP A 195 -19.48 -5.36 8.97
N ASP A 196 -19.37 -6.37 8.12
CA ASP A 196 -20.40 -6.81 7.20
C ASP A 196 -20.99 -8.16 7.64
N GLY A 197 -22.32 -8.33 7.49
CA GLY A 197 -23.04 -9.54 7.88
C GLY A 197 -23.33 -9.64 9.39
N PRO A 198 -23.52 -10.87 9.94
CA PRO A 198 -23.85 -11.09 11.35
C PRO A 198 -22.78 -10.48 12.28
N ASN A 199 -23.23 -9.70 13.27
CA ASN A 199 -22.34 -8.94 14.15
C ASN A 199 -22.69 -9.16 15.64
N PRO A 200 -22.47 -10.39 16.16
CA PRO A 200 -22.80 -10.70 17.54
C PRO A 200 -21.93 -9.94 18.56
N ASN A 201 -20.72 -9.52 18.14
CA ASN A 201 -19.79 -8.79 18.98
C ASN A 201 -20.05 -7.27 18.98
N GLY A 202 -20.98 -6.75 18.16
CA GLY A 202 -21.32 -5.33 18.09
C GLY A 202 -20.15 -4.46 17.63
N TYR A 203 -19.39 -4.90 16.63
CA TYR A 203 -18.32 -4.14 16.02
C TYR A 203 -18.85 -2.97 15.18
N ALA A 204 -18.02 -1.98 14.92
CA ALA A 204 -18.38 -0.82 14.10
C ALA A 204 -18.80 -1.23 12.68
N THR A 205 -19.93 -0.67 12.20
CA THR A 205 -20.47 -0.91 10.85
C THR A 205 -20.42 0.34 9.97
N ASP A 206 -19.85 1.43 10.48
CA ASP A 206 -19.73 2.68 9.75
C ASP A 206 -18.76 2.57 8.59
N ARG A 207 -19.11 3.18 7.45
CA ARG A 207 -18.32 3.12 6.21
C ARG A 207 -17.13 4.07 6.19
N ASN A 208 -16.76 4.64 7.34
CA ASN A 208 -15.54 5.44 7.52
C ASN A 208 -14.47 4.67 8.30
N PHE A 209 -14.73 3.44 8.72
CA PHE A 209 -13.84 2.61 9.55
C PHE A 209 -12.44 2.54 8.96
N HIS A 210 -12.33 2.19 7.71
CA HIS A 210 -11.08 2.07 6.96
C HIS A 210 -10.25 3.37 7.03
N GLY A 211 -10.85 4.49 6.60
CA GLY A 211 -10.17 5.79 6.63
C GLY A 211 -9.85 6.30 8.03
N ARG A 212 -10.61 5.92 9.07
CA ARG A 212 -10.30 6.25 10.47
C ARG A 212 -9.03 5.53 10.93
N PHE A 213 -8.89 4.23 10.62
CA PHE A 213 -7.75 3.43 11.01
C PHE A 213 -6.48 3.84 10.26
N GLU A 214 -6.45 3.65 8.97
CA GLU A 214 -5.24 3.78 8.16
C GLU A 214 -4.86 5.24 7.82
N GLY A 215 -5.88 6.11 7.69
CA GLY A 215 -5.70 7.52 7.36
C GLY A 215 -5.55 8.37 8.62
N ALA A 216 -6.66 8.67 9.27
CA ALA A 216 -6.70 9.65 10.36
C ALA A 216 -5.82 9.23 11.55
N TYR A 217 -5.91 7.96 11.98
CA TYR A 217 -5.15 7.47 13.12
C TYR A 217 -3.64 7.44 12.82
N VAL A 218 -3.22 6.81 11.72
CA VAL A 218 -1.79 6.71 11.37
C VAL A 218 -1.18 8.09 11.15
N GLN A 219 -1.91 9.00 10.49
CA GLN A 219 -1.46 10.37 10.29
C GLN A 219 -1.19 11.09 11.61
N ALA A 220 -2.03 10.89 12.63
CA ALA A 220 -1.96 11.61 13.90
C ALA A 220 -1.00 10.99 14.93
N HIS A 221 -0.84 9.66 14.94
CA HIS A 221 -0.27 8.96 16.09
C HIS A 221 0.98 8.13 15.80
N ILE A 222 1.28 7.78 14.54
CA ILE A 222 2.39 6.88 14.23
C ILE A 222 3.54 7.63 13.58
N GLU A 223 4.74 7.43 14.13
CA GLU A 223 5.99 7.98 13.60
C GLU A 223 7.00 6.85 13.31
N LEU A 224 8.06 7.16 12.56
CA LEU A 224 9.09 6.16 12.21
C LEU A 224 9.70 5.48 13.44
N GLY A 225 9.90 6.24 14.53
CA GLY A 225 10.40 5.72 15.80
C GLY A 225 9.49 4.69 16.47
N ASP A 226 8.21 4.63 16.11
CA ASP A 226 7.27 3.63 16.60
C ASP A 226 7.36 2.32 15.80
N VAL A 227 7.74 2.39 14.53
CA VAL A 227 7.77 1.27 13.56
C VAL A 227 9.14 0.62 13.49
N GLN A 228 10.19 1.41 13.28
CA GLN A 228 11.55 0.93 13.00
C GLN A 228 12.11 -0.04 14.04
N PRO A 229 11.94 0.17 15.37
CA PRO A 229 12.45 -0.77 16.39
C PRO A 229 11.75 -2.14 16.37
N ARG A 230 10.61 -2.26 15.69
CA ARG A 230 9.83 -3.50 15.57
C ARG A 230 10.13 -4.28 14.30
N VAL A 231 10.89 -3.71 13.37
CA VAL A 231 11.35 -4.42 12.17
C VAL A 231 12.31 -5.53 12.59
N ALA A 232 12.12 -6.75 12.07
CA ALA A 232 12.98 -7.88 12.40
C ALA A 232 14.45 -7.56 12.10
N SER A 233 15.35 -7.89 13.01
CA SER A 233 16.76 -7.50 12.92
C SER A 233 17.54 -8.20 11.79
N GLN A 234 17.13 -9.43 11.43
CA GLN A 234 17.81 -10.22 10.41
C GLN A 234 16.97 -10.35 9.13
N PRO A 235 17.54 -10.03 7.97
CA PRO A 235 16.89 -10.27 6.69
C PRO A 235 16.81 -11.77 6.40
N ARG A 236 15.71 -12.19 5.76
CA ARG A 236 15.50 -13.58 5.36
C ARG A 236 15.49 -13.69 3.84
N VAL A 237 16.06 -14.76 3.31
CA VAL A 237 15.82 -15.20 1.93
C VAL A 237 14.64 -16.15 1.94
N LEU A 238 13.58 -15.78 1.22
CA LEU A 238 12.34 -16.55 1.14
C LEU A 238 12.52 -17.65 0.08
N THR A 239 12.54 -18.90 0.50
CA THR A 239 12.84 -20.05 -0.39
C THR A 239 11.62 -20.48 -1.19
N ASP A 240 10.41 -20.43 -0.59
CA ASP A 240 9.14 -20.59 -1.29
C ASP A 240 8.37 -19.26 -1.25
N LEU A 241 8.65 -18.42 -2.25
CA LEU A 241 8.10 -17.07 -2.31
C LEU A 241 6.56 -17.06 -2.27
N ARG A 242 5.90 -18.01 -2.95
CA ARG A 242 4.44 -18.10 -3.00
C ARG A 242 3.87 -18.45 -1.63
N ALA A 243 4.39 -19.50 -1.01
CA ALA A 243 3.92 -19.93 0.30
C ALA A 243 4.13 -18.84 1.37
N GLU A 244 5.28 -18.15 1.33
CA GLU A 244 5.60 -17.06 2.27
C GLU A 244 4.65 -15.85 2.09
N ILE A 245 4.35 -15.45 0.86
CA ILE A 245 3.39 -14.36 0.57
C ILE A 245 1.99 -14.74 1.04
N ILE A 246 1.52 -15.94 0.73
CA ILE A 246 0.20 -16.43 1.16
C ILE A 246 0.11 -16.47 2.69
N ALA A 247 1.13 -17.01 3.35
CA ALA A 247 1.18 -17.05 4.80
C ALA A 247 1.25 -15.66 5.44
N TYR A 248 1.89 -14.70 4.77
CA TYR A 248 1.95 -13.32 5.21
C TYR A 248 0.56 -12.64 5.16
N ILE A 249 -0.18 -12.78 4.06
CA ILE A 249 -1.55 -12.28 3.94
C ILE A 249 -2.47 -12.95 4.98
N ALA A 250 -2.34 -14.26 5.18
CA ALA A 250 -3.11 -14.99 6.19
C ALA A 250 -2.85 -14.48 7.62
N ARG A 251 -1.61 -14.09 7.93
CA ARG A 251 -1.29 -13.45 9.22
C ARG A 251 -1.93 -12.06 9.35
N GLY A 252 -2.03 -11.29 8.25
CA GLY A 252 -2.79 -10.03 8.22
C GLY A 252 -4.27 -10.26 8.51
N ASN A 253 -4.87 -11.24 7.83
CA ASN A 253 -6.28 -11.59 8.01
C ASN A 253 -6.59 -12.08 9.44
N ALA A 254 -5.71 -12.84 10.07
CA ALA A 254 -5.89 -13.29 11.45
C ALA A 254 -6.02 -12.16 12.48
N GLU A 255 -5.63 -10.95 12.13
CA GLU A 255 -5.70 -9.77 12.98
C GLU A 255 -6.99 -8.93 12.78
N VAL A 256 -7.88 -9.34 11.88
CA VAL A 256 -9.11 -8.59 11.57
C VAL A 256 -9.99 -8.42 12.82
N GLU A 257 -10.22 -9.50 13.56
CA GLU A 257 -11.06 -9.39 14.75
C GLU A 257 -10.40 -8.53 15.84
N ARG A 258 -9.08 -8.62 16.01
CA ARG A 258 -8.33 -7.77 16.95
C ARG A 258 -8.41 -6.29 16.57
N LEU A 259 -8.35 -5.97 15.28
CA LEU A 259 -8.54 -4.60 14.77
C LEU A 259 -9.88 -4.02 15.22
N TYR A 260 -10.96 -4.80 15.13
CA TYR A 260 -12.30 -4.38 15.54
C TYR A 260 -12.51 -4.36 17.06
N GLN A 261 -11.87 -5.26 17.80
CA GLN A 261 -11.86 -5.23 19.27
C GLN A 261 -11.22 -3.95 19.80
N LEU A 262 -10.12 -3.54 19.20
CA LEU A 262 -9.42 -2.30 19.54
C LEU A 262 -10.25 -1.07 19.22
N ASP A 263 -10.91 -1.02 18.06
CA ASP A 263 -11.84 0.05 17.71
C ASP A 263 -13.01 0.17 18.72
N LYS A 264 -13.52 -0.97 19.17
CA LYS A 264 -14.62 -0.99 20.16
C LYS A 264 -14.17 -0.50 21.53
N ALA A 265 -12.92 -0.75 21.91
CA ALA A 265 -12.37 -0.30 23.17
C ALA A 265 -12.00 1.20 23.17
N ASP A 266 -11.39 1.67 22.08
CA ASP A 266 -11.02 3.06 21.85
C ASP A 266 -11.00 3.30 20.33
N ALA A 267 -12.02 3.99 19.82
CA ALA A 267 -12.28 4.11 18.39
C ALA A 267 -11.07 4.69 17.62
N TRP A 268 -10.72 4.06 16.50
CA TRP A 268 -9.67 4.55 15.62
C TRP A 268 -9.96 5.99 15.14
N GLY A 269 -8.99 6.87 15.26
CA GLY A 269 -9.11 8.25 14.80
C GLY A 269 -8.08 9.17 15.43
N ILE A 270 -8.24 10.48 15.23
CA ILE A 270 -7.31 11.50 15.74
C ILE A 270 -7.36 11.63 17.28
N ASP A 271 -8.48 11.23 17.89
CA ASP A 271 -8.71 11.35 19.33
C ASP A 271 -8.35 10.09 20.12
N THR A 272 -7.95 9.00 19.45
CA THR A 272 -7.55 7.73 20.08
C THR A 272 -6.40 7.95 21.06
N ARG A 273 -6.50 7.34 22.25
CA ARG A 273 -5.50 7.47 23.33
C ARG A 273 -4.85 6.14 23.73
N SER A 274 -5.42 5.03 23.30
CA SER A 274 -4.99 3.68 23.69
C SER A 274 -3.56 3.38 23.24
N ALA A 275 -2.72 2.97 24.20
CA ALA A 275 -1.38 2.46 23.91
C ALA A 275 -1.41 1.13 23.15
N GLU A 276 -2.46 0.31 23.34
CA GLU A 276 -2.65 -0.95 22.63
C GLU A 276 -2.94 -0.70 21.15
N ASN A 277 -3.78 0.31 20.82
CA ASN A 277 -4.01 0.72 19.45
C ASN A 277 -2.70 1.15 18.78
N LYS A 278 -1.88 1.93 19.49
CA LYS A 278 -0.58 2.37 18.98
C LYS A 278 0.38 1.21 18.75
N ALA A 279 0.46 0.27 19.68
CA ALA A 279 1.27 -0.93 19.53
C ALA A 279 0.83 -1.76 18.32
N PHE A 280 -0.47 -2.02 18.18
CA PHE A 280 -1.03 -2.79 17.08
C PHE A 280 -0.71 -2.17 15.71
N ALA A 281 -1.02 -0.88 15.51
CA ALA A 281 -0.75 -0.22 14.23
C ALA A 281 0.75 -0.22 13.89
N SER A 282 1.61 0.05 14.89
CA SER A 282 3.06 0.03 14.71
C SER A 282 3.58 -1.37 14.35
N GLU A 283 3.01 -2.43 14.95
CA GLU A 283 3.36 -3.83 14.64
C GLU A 283 2.93 -4.23 13.24
N ARG A 284 1.76 -3.80 12.77
CA ARG A 284 1.31 -4.07 11.38
C ARG A 284 2.22 -3.39 10.37
N LEU A 285 2.56 -2.12 10.57
CA LEU A 285 3.48 -1.39 9.70
C LEU A 285 4.90 -2.01 9.72
N ALA A 286 5.39 -2.45 10.88
CA ALA A 286 6.68 -3.12 11.00
C ALA A 286 6.68 -4.51 10.34
N ALA A 287 5.56 -5.24 10.38
CA ALA A 287 5.40 -6.49 9.64
C ALA A 287 5.49 -6.23 8.12
N GLY A 288 4.87 -5.14 7.63
CA GLY A 288 5.02 -4.67 6.25
C GLY A 288 6.46 -4.37 5.89
N ALA A 289 7.15 -3.59 6.70
CA ALA A 289 8.55 -3.23 6.48
C ALA A 289 9.49 -4.45 6.50
N THR A 290 9.25 -5.40 7.41
CA THR A 290 10.01 -6.65 7.49
C THR A 290 9.84 -7.48 6.22
N MET A 291 8.60 -7.71 5.78
CA MET A 291 8.31 -8.50 4.59
C MET A 291 8.84 -7.83 3.32
N LEU A 292 8.71 -6.51 3.21
CA LEU A 292 9.22 -5.75 2.07
C LEU A 292 10.75 -5.86 1.95
N ARG A 293 11.48 -5.65 3.04
CA ARG A 293 12.93 -5.85 3.08
C ARG A 293 13.30 -7.28 2.67
N ASP A 294 12.59 -8.29 3.19
CA ASP A 294 12.88 -9.69 2.90
C ASP A 294 12.60 -10.05 1.43
N LEU A 295 11.59 -9.44 0.79
CA LEU A 295 11.32 -9.58 -0.64
C LEU A 295 12.40 -8.93 -1.49
N TRP A 296 12.82 -7.69 -1.18
CA TRP A 296 13.93 -7.02 -1.86
C TRP A 296 15.22 -7.82 -1.74
N TRP A 297 15.53 -8.29 -0.52
CA TRP A 297 16.70 -9.11 -0.26
C TRP A 297 16.66 -10.44 -1.00
N THR A 298 15.51 -11.11 -1.01
CA THR A 298 15.30 -12.34 -1.77
C THR A 298 15.51 -12.13 -3.27
N ALA A 299 14.95 -11.07 -3.84
CA ALA A 299 15.13 -10.74 -5.25
C ALA A 299 16.61 -10.50 -5.60
N TRP A 300 17.34 -9.77 -4.75
CA TRP A 300 18.78 -9.53 -4.91
C TRP A 300 19.60 -10.82 -4.84
N VAL A 301 19.47 -11.59 -3.77
CA VAL A 301 20.26 -12.81 -3.55
C VAL A 301 19.99 -13.84 -4.65
N THR A 302 18.73 -14.08 -4.97
CA THR A 302 18.33 -15.09 -5.96
C THR A 302 18.53 -14.63 -7.41
N SER A 303 18.83 -13.35 -7.65
CA SER A 303 19.25 -12.85 -8.97
C SER A 303 20.65 -13.29 -9.38
N ALA A 304 21.49 -13.74 -8.44
CA ALA A 304 22.85 -14.21 -8.71
C ALA A 304 22.90 -15.61 -9.35
N GLY A 305 21.79 -16.39 -9.31
CA GLY A 305 21.71 -17.70 -9.97
C GLY A 305 21.73 -17.57 -11.50
N SER A 306 22.15 -18.64 -12.19
CA SER A 306 22.13 -18.70 -13.66
C SER A 306 20.75 -18.39 -14.21
N ALA A 307 20.67 -17.51 -15.22
CA ALA A 307 19.43 -17.37 -15.98
C ALA A 307 19.06 -18.74 -16.57
N PRO A 308 17.79 -19.19 -16.49
CA PRO A 308 17.37 -20.33 -17.27
C PRO A 308 17.67 -20.03 -18.75
N ALA A 309 18.17 -21.03 -19.50
CA ALA A 309 18.39 -20.89 -20.91
C ALA A 309 17.14 -20.38 -21.62
N PRO A 310 17.22 -19.50 -22.60
CA PRO A 310 16.06 -19.08 -23.37
C PRO A 310 15.39 -20.30 -23.98
N ARG A 311 14.07 -20.39 -23.82
CA ARG A 311 13.25 -21.45 -24.44
C ARG A 311 13.13 -21.24 -25.91
#